data_8e04dbb099c3f1db2be08c412e9f3ac9
#
_entry.id   8e04dbb099c3f1db2be08c412e9f3ac9
#
_cell.length_a   1.000
_cell.length_b   1.000
_cell.length_c   1.000
_cell.angle_alpha   90.00
_cell.angle_beta   90.00
_cell.angle_gamma   90.00
#
_symmetry.space_group_name_H-M   'P 1'
#
loop_
_entity.id
_entity.type
_entity.pdbx_description
1 polymer ?
#
loop_
_entity_poly.entity_id
_entity_poly.type
_entity_poly.pdbx_seq_one_letter_code
_entity_poly.pdbx_strand_id
1 'polypeptide(L)'
;MEIFTKYSIKDVKGNGKLESVEIKDDDGNSKLISADYVLGFFGLIMQLGPILDWGLNIDKKTIPVNTETFETNKQGIFAIGDICTYPGKLKLILSGFHEGALAARGCFKYARPDEKLRFEFTTTS
;
A
#
# COMPACT_ATOMS: atom_id res chain seq x y z
N MET A 1 -6.79 -25.76 16.94
CA MET A 1 -6.13 -24.50 16.58
C MET A 1 -5.54 -23.90 17.85
N GLU A 2 -4.23 -23.63 17.89
CA GLU A 2 -3.60 -22.89 18.99
C GLU A 2 -3.45 -21.42 18.59
N ILE A 3 -3.68 -20.50 19.52
CA ILE A 3 -3.56 -19.05 19.31
C ILE A 3 -2.51 -18.53 20.29
N PHE A 4 -1.49 -17.88 19.75
CA PHE A 4 -0.44 -17.24 20.53
C PHE A 4 -0.58 -15.72 20.39
N THR A 5 -0.98 -15.05 21.47
CA THR A 5 -1.03 -13.58 21.56
C THR A 5 0.26 -13.06 22.19
N LYS A 6 0.73 -11.87 21.75
CA LYS A 6 1.97 -11.25 22.22
C LYS A 6 3.24 -12.06 21.89
N TYR A 7 3.20 -12.83 20.81
CA TYR A 7 4.36 -13.50 20.27
C TYR A 7 4.76 -12.89 18.92
N SER A 8 6.04 -12.88 18.65
CA SER A 8 6.62 -12.57 17.35
C SER A 8 7.40 -13.77 16.82
N ILE A 9 7.48 -13.93 15.51
CA ILE A 9 8.37 -14.92 14.89
C ILE A 9 9.80 -14.44 15.10
N LYS A 10 10.63 -15.29 15.69
CA LYS A 10 12.04 -15.03 15.91
C LYS A 10 12.91 -15.66 14.82
N ASP A 11 12.59 -16.89 14.43
CA ASP A 11 13.38 -17.66 13.47
C ASP A 11 12.53 -18.75 12.80
N VAL A 12 12.96 -19.21 11.63
CA VAL A 12 12.39 -20.37 10.93
C VAL A 12 13.49 -21.40 10.72
N LYS A 13 13.20 -22.67 10.99
CA LYS A 13 14.17 -23.76 10.94
C LYS A 13 13.75 -24.84 9.96
N GLY A 14 14.75 -25.41 9.27
CA GLY A 14 14.57 -26.52 8.34
C GLY A 14 15.78 -26.67 7.42
N ASN A 15 15.83 -27.76 6.72
CA ASN A 15 16.89 -28.07 5.76
C ASN A 15 16.29 -28.23 4.36
N GLY A 16 16.17 -27.11 3.63
CA GLY A 16 15.52 -27.06 2.31
C GLY A 16 13.99 -27.13 2.34
N LYS A 17 13.41 -27.49 3.50
CA LYS A 17 11.97 -27.50 3.79
C LYS A 17 11.77 -26.95 5.20
N LEU A 18 10.69 -26.20 5.41
CA LEU A 18 10.32 -25.72 6.74
C LEU A 18 9.99 -26.93 7.65
N GLU A 19 10.52 -26.94 8.85
CA GLU A 19 10.29 -27.98 9.87
C GLU A 19 9.69 -27.39 11.14
N SER A 20 10.11 -26.16 11.49
CA SER A 20 9.60 -25.48 12.68
C SER A 20 9.79 -23.97 12.62
N VAL A 21 9.02 -23.29 13.47
CA VAL A 21 9.07 -21.83 13.68
C VAL A 21 9.37 -21.58 15.14
N GLU A 22 10.38 -20.78 15.42
CA GLU A 22 10.66 -20.27 16.75
C GLU A 22 9.91 -18.96 16.96
N ILE A 23 9.02 -18.93 17.94
CA ILE A 23 8.31 -17.73 18.37
C ILE A 23 8.85 -17.27 19.71
N LYS A 24 8.79 -15.95 19.97
CA LYS A 24 9.27 -15.31 21.19
C LYS A 24 8.19 -14.38 21.74
N ASP A 25 7.96 -14.44 23.06
CA ASP A 25 7.08 -13.52 23.77
C ASP A 25 7.78 -12.20 24.16
N ASP A 26 7.03 -11.27 24.75
CA ASP A 26 7.54 -9.97 25.19
C ASP A 26 8.53 -10.09 26.37
N ASP A 27 8.45 -11.16 27.14
CA ASP A 27 9.36 -11.46 28.28
C ASP A 27 10.67 -12.13 27.84
N GLY A 28 10.76 -12.49 26.57
CA GLY A 28 11.95 -13.08 25.98
C GLY A 28 11.98 -14.61 25.94
N ASN A 29 10.92 -15.27 26.40
CA ASN A 29 10.83 -16.71 26.33
C ASN A 29 10.57 -17.18 24.90
N SER A 30 11.30 -18.19 24.45
CA SER A 30 11.13 -18.75 23.12
C SER A 30 10.40 -20.10 23.17
N LYS A 31 9.56 -20.35 22.16
CA LYS A 31 8.87 -21.62 21.94
C LYS A 31 9.07 -22.08 20.50
N LEU A 32 9.35 -23.35 20.31
CA LEU A 32 9.45 -23.98 19.00
C LEU A 32 8.11 -24.62 18.63
N ILE A 33 7.62 -24.34 17.43
CA ILE A 33 6.36 -24.87 16.90
C ILE A 33 6.69 -25.63 15.62
N SER A 34 6.29 -26.90 15.54
CA SER A 34 6.40 -27.67 14.30
C SER A 34 5.45 -27.11 13.26
N ALA A 35 5.94 -26.84 12.05
CA ALA A 35 5.18 -26.29 10.96
C ALA A 35 5.77 -26.69 9.60
N ASP A 36 4.93 -27.11 8.67
CA ASP A 36 5.31 -27.36 7.28
C ASP A 36 5.20 -26.11 6.40
N TYR A 37 4.37 -25.14 6.81
CA TYR A 37 4.11 -23.91 6.08
C TYR A 37 3.96 -22.72 7.04
N VAL A 38 4.37 -21.53 6.58
CA VAL A 38 4.14 -20.24 7.25
C VAL A 38 3.47 -19.29 6.27
N LEU A 39 2.35 -18.71 6.69
CA LEU A 39 1.68 -17.65 5.96
C LEU A 39 1.92 -16.32 6.71
N GLY A 40 2.71 -15.44 6.12
CA GLY A 40 3.07 -14.16 6.72
C GLY A 40 2.09 -13.05 6.35
N PHE A 41 1.38 -12.52 7.34
CA PHE A 41 0.47 -11.38 7.20
C PHE A 41 0.94 -10.21 8.07
N PHE A 42 2.22 -9.82 7.93
CA PHE A 42 2.89 -8.85 8.79
C PHE A 42 2.57 -7.37 8.48
N GLY A 43 1.73 -7.12 7.48
CA GLY A 43 1.45 -5.78 6.98
C GLY A 43 2.57 -5.26 6.08
N LEU A 44 2.50 -3.96 5.75
CA LEU A 44 3.39 -3.31 4.80
C LEU A 44 4.24 -2.25 5.49
N ILE A 45 5.53 -2.25 5.19
CA ILE A 45 6.44 -1.16 5.53
C ILE A 45 6.70 -0.36 4.26
N MET A 46 6.27 0.91 4.26
CA MET A 46 6.45 1.81 3.12
C MET A 46 7.95 2.08 2.88
N GLN A 47 8.41 1.76 1.69
CA GLN A 47 9.75 2.10 1.20
C GLN A 47 9.61 2.75 -0.18
N LEU A 48 9.93 4.05 -0.26
CA LEU A 48 9.76 4.81 -1.49
C LEU A 48 10.86 4.54 -2.54
N GLY A 49 12.03 4.03 -2.10
CA GLY A 49 13.12 3.71 -3.00
C GLY A 49 13.48 4.87 -3.93
N PRO A 50 13.66 4.63 -5.24
CA PRO A 50 14.05 5.66 -6.21
C PRO A 50 13.04 6.82 -6.36
N ILE A 51 11.80 6.65 -5.91
CA ILE A 51 10.76 7.71 -5.96
C ILE A 51 11.20 8.95 -5.17
N LEU A 52 12.04 8.78 -4.15
CA LEU A 52 12.60 9.89 -3.36
C LEU A 52 13.39 10.89 -4.22
N ASP A 53 14.00 10.43 -5.31
CA ASP A 53 14.85 11.23 -6.20
C ASP A 53 14.05 11.93 -7.32
N TRP A 54 12.74 11.72 -7.41
CA TRP A 54 11.90 12.31 -8.45
C TRP A 54 11.53 13.77 -8.18
N GLY A 55 11.94 14.32 -7.04
CA GLY A 55 11.62 15.69 -6.64
C GLY A 55 10.16 15.89 -6.24
N LEU A 56 9.53 14.82 -5.78
CA LEU A 56 8.19 14.85 -5.20
C LEU A 56 8.27 15.39 -3.76
N ASN A 57 7.22 16.08 -3.32
CA ASN A 57 7.04 16.37 -1.92
C ASN A 57 6.77 15.07 -1.17
N ILE A 58 7.49 14.85 -0.07
CA ILE A 58 7.33 13.66 0.77
C ILE A 58 6.96 14.10 2.18
N ASP A 59 5.88 13.54 2.71
CA ASP A 59 5.48 13.68 4.12
C ASP A 59 5.39 12.30 4.77
N LYS A 60 6.23 12.05 5.78
CA LYS A 60 6.26 10.79 6.57
C LYS A 60 6.21 9.51 5.70
N LYS A 61 7.01 9.45 4.64
CA LYS A 61 7.06 8.36 3.64
C LYS A 61 5.79 8.25 2.77
N THR A 62 4.99 9.29 2.67
CA THR A 62 3.84 9.37 1.77
C THR A 62 3.95 10.59 0.87
N ILE A 63 3.20 10.61 -0.22
CA ILE A 63 3.24 11.65 -1.25
C ILE A 63 1.98 12.51 -1.11
N PRO A 64 2.09 13.80 -0.71
CA PRO A 64 0.98 14.73 -0.72
C PRO A 64 0.41 14.92 -2.14
N VAL A 65 -0.91 14.92 -2.25
CA VAL A 65 -1.63 15.06 -3.51
C VAL A 65 -2.77 16.07 -3.42
N ASN A 66 -3.15 16.62 -4.55
CA ASN A 66 -4.39 17.35 -4.70
C ASN A 66 -5.59 16.41 -4.60
N THR A 67 -6.58 16.71 -3.78
CA THR A 67 -7.73 15.82 -3.51
C THR A 67 -8.75 15.73 -4.66
N GLU A 68 -8.71 16.65 -5.62
CA GLU A 68 -9.61 16.62 -6.78
C GLU A 68 -9.07 15.73 -7.90
N THR A 69 -7.75 15.71 -8.08
CA THR A 69 -7.10 15.06 -9.23
C THR A 69 -6.14 13.96 -8.83
N PHE A 70 -5.72 13.90 -7.58
CA PHE A 70 -4.64 13.04 -7.08
C PHE A 70 -3.28 13.28 -7.73
N GLU A 71 -3.11 14.47 -8.32
CA GLU A 71 -1.84 14.92 -8.85
C GLU A 71 -0.91 15.38 -7.72
N THR A 72 0.37 15.08 -7.88
CA THR A 72 1.44 15.48 -6.94
C THR A 72 1.86 16.94 -7.18
N ASN A 73 2.92 17.39 -6.50
CA ASN A 73 3.58 18.68 -6.82
C ASN A 73 4.28 18.69 -8.19
N LYS A 74 4.42 17.55 -8.85
CA LYS A 74 4.97 17.44 -10.21
C LYS A 74 3.85 17.17 -11.19
N GLN A 75 3.75 18.04 -12.19
CA GLN A 75 2.76 17.94 -13.25
C GLN A 75 2.85 16.58 -13.97
N GLY A 76 1.69 15.93 -14.17
CA GLY A 76 1.61 14.64 -14.84
C GLY A 76 1.98 13.43 -13.99
N ILE A 77 2.33 13.64 -12.72
CA ILE A 77 2.59 12.56 -11.77
C ILE A 77 1.47 12.51 -10.74
N PHE A 78 0.83 11.36 -10.64
CA PHE A 78 -0.31 11.09 -9.75
C PHE A 78 0.07 10.03 -8.73
N ALA A 79 -0.48 10.12 -7.52
CA ALA A 79 -0.29 9.11 -6.49
C ALA A 79 -1.63 8.75 -5.84
N ILE A 80 -1.89 7.45 -5.72
CA ILE A 80 -3.13 6.90 -5.14
C ILE A 80 -2.82 5.75 -4.18
N GLY A 81 -3.81 5.33 -3.40
CA GLY A 81 -3.66 4.22 -2.45
C GLY A 81 -2.85 4.62 -1.23
N ASP A 82 -2.19 3.65 -0.60
CA ASP A 82 -1.52 3.84 0.68
C ASP A 82 -0.31 4.78 0.62
N ILE A 83 0.26 4.96 -0.58
CA ILE A 83 1.41 5.83 -0.79
C ILE A 83 1.05 7.32 -0.75
N CYS A 84 -0.17 7.70 -1.10
CA CYS A 84 -0.58 9.10 -1.09
C CYS A 84 -1.10 9.57 0.27
N THR A 85 -1.02 10.87 0.50
CA THR A 85 -1.58 11.51 1.70
C THR A 85 -2.31 12.82 1.36
N TYR A 86 -3.37 13.08 2.10
CA TYR A 86 -4.18 14.29 2.07
C TYR A 86 -5.02 14.39 3.36
N PRO A 87 -5.60 15.54 3.72
CA PRO A 87 -6.45 15.68 4.89
C PRO A 87 -7.63 14.68 4.85
N GLY A 88 -7.79 13.89 5.91
CA GLY A 88 -8.85 12.88 6.00
C GLY A 88 -8.55 11.56 5.29
N LYS A 89 -7.32 11.31 4.86
CA LYS A 89 -6.91 10.06 4.20
C LYS A 89 -7.20 8.83 5.08
N LEU A 90 -7.93 7.87 4.51
CA LEU A 90 -8.11 6.54 5.07
C LEU A 90 -7.37 5.51 4.20
N LYS A 91 -6.52 4.69 4.83
CA LYS A 91 -5.78 3.61 4.15
C LYS A 91 -6.67 2.38 4.00
N LEU A 92 -7.59 2.44 3.06
CA LEU A 92 -8.52 1.37 2.72
C LEU A 92 -8.45 1.07 1.22
N ILE A 93 -8.68 -0.17 0.85
CA ILE A 93 -8.77 -0.60 -0.56
C ILE A 93 -9.86 0.23 -1.29
N LEU A 94 -11.01 0.43 -0.64
CA LEU A 94 -12.10 1.26 -1.17
C LEU A 94 -11.65 2.68 -1.50
N SER A 95 -10.89 3.32 -0.58
CA SER A 95 -10.35 4.67 -0.81
C SER A 95 -9.43 4.69 -2.02
N GLY A 96 -8.55 3.69 -2.16
CA GLY A 96 -7.64 3.58 -3.30
C GLY A 96 -8.36 3.45 -4.64
N PHE A 97 -9.46 2.72 -4.72
CA PHE A 97 -10.28 2.63 -5.94
C PHE A 97 -10.95 3.96 -6.29
N HIS A 98 -11.51 4.65 -5.31
CA HIS A 98 -12.09 5.99 -5.50
C HIS A 98 -11.04 6.99 -5.98
N GLU A 99 -9.89 7.02 -5.32
CA GLU A 99 -8.75 7.85 -5.70
C GLU A 99 -8.29 7.55 -7.13
N GLY A 100 -8.25 6.27 -7.52
CA GLY A 100 -7.92 5.84 -8.87
C GLY A 100 -8.88 6.37 -9.93
N ALA A 101 -10.17 6.39 -9.64
CA ALA A 101 -11.17 6.95 -10.53
C ALA A 101 -10.96 8.46 -10.76
N LEU A 102 -10.66 9.22 -9.70
CA LEU A 102 -10.37 10.66 -9.79
C LEU A 102 -9.04 10.93 -10.48
N ALA A 103 -8.00 10.16 -10.17
CA ALA A 103 -6.69 10.26 -10.82
C ALA A 103 -6.78 9.96 -12.33
N ALA A 104 -7.52 8.93 -12.73
CA ALA A 104 -7.74 8.61 -14.13
C ALA A 104 -8.40 9.79 -14.90
N ARG A 105 -9.37 10.43 -14.25
CA ARG A 105 -9.99 11.66 -14.78
C ARG A 105 -8.99 12.82 -14.85
N GLY A 106 -8.10 12.96 -13.86
CA GLY A 106 -7.01 13.95 -13.89
C GLY A 106 -6.02 13.69 -15.01
N CYS A 107 -5.64 12.42 -15.22
CA CYS A 107 -4.73 12.01 -16.29
C CYS A 107 -5.28 12.29 -17.69
N PHE A 108 -6.59 12.26 -17.87
CA PHE A 108 -7.23 12.45 -19.18
C PHE A 108 -6.78 13.77 -19.85
N LYS A 109 -6.62 14.84 -19.09
CA LYS A 109 -6.16 16.14 -19.59
C LYS A 109 -4.80 16.08 -20.27
N TYR A 110 -3.94 15.19 -19.80
CA TYR A 110 -2.58 15.01 -20.33
C TYR A 110 -2.56 14.02 -21.49
N ALA A 111 -3.36 12.96 -21.40
CA ALA A 111 -3.41 11.91 -22.42
C ALA A 111 -4.22 12.34 -23.66
N ARG A 112 -5.21 13.23 -23.48
CA ARG A 112 -6.14 13.68 -24.52
C ARG A 112 -6.42 15.18 -24.39
N PRO A 113 -5.42 16.06 -24.62
CA PRO A 113 -5.55 17.50 -24.36
C PRO A 113 -6.62 18.17 -25.24
N ASP A 114 -6.85 17.66 -26.45
CA ASP A 114 -7.79 18.21 -27.42
C ASP A 114 -9.22 17.64 -27.32
N GLU A 115 -9.42 16.69 -26.41
CA GLU A 115 -10.70 16.01 -26.20
C GLU A 115 -11.41 16.49 -24.93
N LYS A 116 -12.74 16.62 -24.98
CA LYS A 116 -13.55 16.85 -23.79
C LYS A 116 -13.90 15.53 -23.15
N LEU A 117 -13.56 15.40 -21.85
CA LEU A 117 -14.01 14.28 -21.06
C LEU A 117 -15.54 14.30 -20.95
N ARG A 118 -16.22 13.33 -21.56
CA ARG A 118 -17.65 13.10 -21.40
C ARG A 118 -17.87 12.07 -20.30
N PHE A 119 -18.79 12.38 -19.41
CA PHE A 119 -19.23 11.42 -18.41
C PHE A 119 -20.52 10.77 -18.95
N GLU A 120 -20.44 9.52 -19.33
CA GLU A 120 -21.58 8.75 -19.83
C GLU A 120 -21.77 7.52 -18.95
N PHE A 121 -23.00 7.25 -18.56
CA PHE A 121 -23.36 6.00 -17.90
C PHE A 121 -23.57 4.92 -18.97
N THR A 122 -23.19 3.68 -18.68
CA THR A 122 -23.39 2.53 -19.58
C THR A 122 -24.86 2.27 -19.92
N THR A 123 -25.79 2.89 -19.19
CA THR A 123 -27.24 2.83 -19.42
C THR A 123 -27.77 3.92 -20.36
N THR A 124 -26.93 4.85 -20.79
CA THR A 124 -27.33 5.99 -21.66
C THR A 124 -26.70 5.92 -23.05
N SER A 125 -26.02 4.84 -23.37
CA SER A 125 -25.44 4.57 -24.71
C SER A 125 -26.42 3.77 -25.60
#